data_5ec2fd448c9f0e014256c8e33b301efc
#
_entry.id   5ec2fd448c9f0e014256c8e33b301efc
#
_cell.length_a   1.000
_cell.length_b   1.000
_cell.length_c   1.000
_cell.angle_alpha   90.00
_cell.angle_beta   90.00
_cell.angle_gamma   90.00
#
_symmetry.space_group_name_H-M   'P 1'
#
loop_
_entity.id
_entity.type
_entity.pdbx_description
1 polymer ?
#
loop_
_entity_poly.entity_id
_entity_poly.type
_entity_poly.pdbx_seq_one_letter_code
_entity_poly.pdbx_strand_id
1 'polypeptide(L)'
;MKKIRIGSGAGYAGDRIEPAVELMEKENLDYIIFECLAERTVAIGQQDKEKDPSKGYNQLLDYRMEKILPLMAKNKVKVITNMGAANPVSAAERTCEIARKLGVGGLKIACVTGDDITDELDKYENEKVLEDGTLLKEKKDVLISANVYMGAEGITKALEEGANLVITGRVSDPALTIGPLVHEFGWNIDDNPDQMGQAVLAGHLLECAGQVTGGYFADPGYKDVPDLWKLGFPLIEIDGTGAFTVTKVEGSGGLVSVDTCKEQMIYEIHNPKAYLTPDATADFSKVTFRQIGENQVRAEHATTHGRPETLKVSVGYKDCFIGEGEISYGGSNCVARAELAAEILEKRIELTGIELEEYRTDFIGCNSLYRDAISKEIGSGTPCEVCLRAAGRTKDRKNAVLLANEVEALYTNGPAGGGGAVKRVSEIVSVCSIFVPRDAVEAKVTFREV
;
A
#
# COMPACT_ATOMS: atom_id res chain seq x y z
N MET A 1 1.59 20.41 28.69
CA MET A 1 0.98 19.12 28.30
C MET A 1 1.99 18.39 27.41
N LYS A 2 2.17 17.09 27.60
CA LYS A 2 3.07 16.27 26.76
C LYS A 2 2.57 16.31 25.30
N LYS A 3 3.47 16.49 24.35
CA LYS A 3 3.23 16.44 22.93
C LYS A 3 4.14 15.39 22.31
N ILE A 4 3.66 14.71 21.28
CA ILE A 4 4.40 13.69 20.52
C ILE A 4 4.39 14.07 19.05
N ARG A 5 5.53 13.94 18.40
CA ARG A 5 5.70 14.23 16.97
C ARG A 5 5.99 12.93 16.22
N ILE A 6 5.11 12.59 15.27
CA ILE A 6 5.20 11.37 14.46
C ILE A 6 5.27 11.79 12.99
N GLY A 7 6.33 11.38 12.29
CA GLY A 7 6.48 11.58 10.85
C GLY A 7 6.09 10.34 10.06
N SER A 8 5.71 10.53 8.80
CA SER A 8 5.55 9.44 7.84
C SER A 8 6.78 9.31 6.95
N GLY A 9 7.34 8.14 6.85
CA GLY A 9 8.56 7.86 6.08
C GLY A 9 8.32 7.12 4.77
N ALA A 10 7.14 6.53 4.60
CA ALA A 10 6.69 5.90 3.36
C ALA A 10 5.18 5.66 3.42
N GLY A 11 4.50 5.71 2.28
CA GLY A 11 3.09 5.38 2.11
C GLY A 11 2.83 4.16 1.23
N TYR A 12 3.86 3.49 0.72
CA TYR A 12 3.75 2.20 0.02
C TYR A 12 5.12 1.52 -0.12
N ALA A 13 5.12 0.26 -0.56
CA ALA A 13 6.31 -0.61 -0.62
C ALA A 13 7.49 -0.01 -1.41
N GLY A 14 7.24 0.75 -2.47
CA GLY A 14 8.24 1.31 -3.38
C GLY A 14 8.53 2.81 -3.20
N ASP A 15 8.07 3.42 -2.10
CA ASP A 15 8.13 4.87 -1.92
C ASP A 15 9.55 5.43 -1.75
N ARG A 16 9.69 6.73 -1.97
CA ARG A 16 10.94 7.49 -1.87
C ARG A 16 11.45 7.52 -0.43
N ILE A 17 12.75 7.57 -0.23
CA ILE A 17 13.36 7.65 1.11
C ILE A 17 13.79 9.08 1.49
N GLU A 18 14.05 9.93 0.51
CA GLU A 18 14.59 11.28 0.73
C GLU A 18 13.71 12.15 1.63
N PRO A 19 12.35 12.15 1.50
CA PRO A 19 11.50 12.90 2.41
C PRO A 19 11.55 12.40 3.84
N ALA A 20 11.72 11.08 4.06
CA ALA A 20 11.89 10.52 5.40
C ALA A 20 13.22 10.96 6.03
N VAL A 21 14.31 10.94 5.24
CA VAL A 21 15.62 11.46 5.68
C VAL A 21 15.50 12.93 6.06
N GLU A 22 14.85 13.74 5.22
CA GLU A 22 14.63 15.17 5.50
C GLU A 22 13.85 15.41 6.80
N LEU A 23 12.77 14.63 7.03
CA LEU A 23 12.02 14.65 8.30
C LEU A 23 12.91 14.34 9.49
N MET A 24 13.70 13.27 9.42
CA MET A 24 14.57 12.84 10.51
C MET A 24 15.73 13.80 10.77
N GLU A 25 16.20 14.54 9.77
CA GLU A 25 17.29 15.50 9.91
C GLU A 25 16.83 16.86 10.42
N LYS A 26 15.66 17.34 9.99
CA LYS A 26 15.22 18.71 10.20
C LYS A 26 14.17 18.86 11.31
N GLU A 27 13.43 17.80 11.62
CA GLU A 27 12.36 17.83 12.59
C GLU A 27 12.72 17.06 13.87
N ASN A 28 12.27 17.55 15.01
CA ASN A 28 12.44 16.85 16.29
C ASN A 28 11.33 15.80 16.44
N LEU A 29 11.47 14.67 15.75
CA LEU A 29 10.51 13.57 15.80
C LEU A 29 10.77 12.68 17.03
N ASP A 30 9.68 12.24 17.67
CA ASP A 30 9.72 11.12 18.62
C ASP A 30 9.67 9.79 17.87
N TYR A 31 8.85 9.72 16.80
CA TYR A 31 8.63 8.54 15.98
C TYR A 31 8.61 8.87 14.49
N ILE A 32 8.97 7.89 13.68
CA ILE A 32 8.69 7.88 12.25
C ILE A 32 8.10 6.50 11.87
N ILE A 33 7.02 6.50 11.11
CA ILE A 33 6.39 5.28 10.62
C ILE A 33 6.76 5.04 9.15
N PHE A 34 6.85 3.77 8.74
CA PHE A 34 6.99 3.39 7.32
C PHE A 34 5.89 2.38 7.01
N GLU A 35 4.83 2.84 6.34
CA GLU A 35 3.84 1.95 5.75
C GLU A 35 4.37 1.45 4.40
N CYS A 36 4.52 0.12 4.26
CA CYS A 36 5.17 -0.51 3.11
C CYS A 36 4.52 -1.83 2.71
N LEU A 37 3.28 -2.09 3.13
CA LEU A 37 2.67 -3.41 3.00
C LEU A 37 1.19 -3.35 2.62
N ALA A 38 0.87 -3.76 1.41
CA ALA A 38 -0.50 -4.01 0.95
C ALA A 38 -0.79 -5.52 0.86
N GLU A 39 -2.07 -5.89 0.69
CA GLU A 39 -2.53 -7.28 0.58
C GLU A 39 -1.75 -8.09 -0.45
N ARG A 40 -1.54 -7.54 -1.63
CA ARG A 40 -0.80 -8.21 -2.70
C ARG A 40 0.68 -8.34 -2.36
N THR A 41 1.27 -7.35 -1.71
CA THR A 41 2.70 -7.38 -1.41
C THR A 41 3.05 -8.37 -0.29
N VAL A 42 2.16 -8.62 0.67
CA VAL A 42 2.37 -9.69 1.65
C VAL A 42 2.28 -11.08 1.00
N ALA A 43 1.34 -11.28 0.07
CA ALA A 43 1.23 -12.56 -0.65
C ALA A 43 2.46 -12.83 -1.55
N ILE A 44 3.02 -11.81 -2.21
CA ILE A 44 4.29 -11.90 -2.93
C ILE A 44 5.45 -12.21 -1.96
N GLY A 45 5.47 -11.54 -0.79
CA GLY A 45 6.44 -11.82 0.26
C GLY A 45 6.41 -13.28 0.74
N GLN A 46 5.22 -13.88 0.86
CA GLN A 46 5.08 -15.31 1.19
C GLN A 46 5.67 -16.21 0.09
N GLN A 47 5.44 -15.91 -1.18
CA GLN A 47 6.06 -16.65 -2.28
C GLN A 47 7.60 -16.53 -2.28
N ASP A 48 8.13 -15.36 -1.94
CA ASP A 48 9.58 -15.16 -1.86
C ASP A 48 10.17 -15.93 -0.69
N LYS A 49 9.49 -15.96 0.47
CA LYS A 49 9.86 -16.75 1.66
C LYS A 49 9.79 -18.26 1.40
N GLU A 50 8.80 -18.73 0.64
CA GLU A 50 8.69 -20.14 0.23
C GLU A 50 9.90 -20.59 -0.62
N LYS A 51 10.37 -19.73 -1.54
CA LYS A 51 11.53 -19.98 -2.40
C LYS A 51 12.86 -19.86 -1.64
N ASP A 52 12.95 -18.87 -0.74
CA ASP A 52 14.13 -18.58 0.08
C ASP A 52 13.67 -18.15 1.49
N PRO A 53 13.80 -19.02 2.51
CA PRO A 53 13.38 -18.71 3.88
C PRO A 53 14.03 -17.48 4.52
N SER A 54 15.12 -16.97 3.95
CA SER A 54 15.77 -15.73 4.38
C SER A 54 15.15 -14.47 3.78
N LYS A 55 14.17 -14.61 2.86
CA LYS A 55 13.46 -13.53 2.17
C LYS A 55 12.03 -13.40 2.66
N GLY A 56 11.20 -12.63 1.97
CA GLY A 56 9.79 -12.43 2.29
C GLY A 56 9.51 -11.12 3.04
N TYR A 57 10.49 -10.24 3.15
CA TYR A 57 10.35 -8.87 3.66
C TYR A 57 10.47 -7.85 2.50
N ASN A 58 10.19 -6.58 2.79
CA ASN A 58 10.22 -5.52 1.78
C ASN A 58 11.58 -5.43 1.07
N GLN A 59 11.58 -5.43 -0.27
CA GLN A 59 12.80 -5.45 -1.08
C GLN A 59 13.68 -4.19 -0.90
N LEU A 60 13.11 -3.08 -0.44
CA LEU A 60 13.85 -1.85 -0.14
C LEU A 60 14.30 -1.75 1.31
N LEU A 61 14.15 -2.82 2.12
CA LEU A 61 14.56 -2.81 3.53
C LEU A 61 16.03 -2.40 3.68
N ASP A 62 16.93 -3.04 2.96
CA ASP A 62 18.36 -2.75 3.04
C ASP A 62 18.66 -1.28 2.73
N TYR A 63 18.14 -0.80 1.60
CA TYR A 63 18.34 0.57 1.14
C TYR A 63 17.82 1.60 2.14
N ARG A 64 16.64 1.37 2.70
CA ARG A 64 16.04 2.27 3.69
C ARG A 64 16.79 2.22 5.01
N MET A 65 17.11 1.04 5.52
CA MET A 65 17.85 0.88 6.78
C MET A 65 19.25 1.50 6.72
N GLU A 66 19.97 1.38 5.59
CA GLU A 66 21.26 2.05 5.40
C GLU A 66 21.18 3.58 5.54
N LYS A 67 20.05 4.19 5.18
CA LYS A 67 19.82 5.64 5.28
C LYS A 67 19.36 6.09 6.66
N ILE A 68 18.45 5.33 7.30
CA ILE A 68 17.78 5.80 8.51
C ILE A 68 18.47 5.37 9.82
N LEU A 69 19.17 4.22 9.87
CA LEU A 69 19.80 3.76 11.11
C LEU A 69 20.81 4.76 11.71
N PRO A 70 21.67 5.43 10.92
CA PRO A 70 22.56 6.47 11.47
C PRO A 70 21.78 7.67 12.05
N LEU A 71 20.64 8.04 11.43
CA LEU A 71 19.80 9.13 11.88
C LEU A 71 19.02 8.76 13.14
N MET A 72 18.54 7.52 13.26
CA MET A 72 17.93 7.00 14.48
C MET A 72 18.88 7.14 15.68
N ALA A 73 20.12 6.68 15.52
CA ALA A 73 21.12 6.75 16.58
C ALA A 73 21.46 8.20 16.98
N LYS A 74 21.62 9.08 15.98
CA LYS A 74 21.96 10.49 16.17
C LYS A 74 20.84 11.27 16.85
N ASN A 75 19.60 11.12 16.36
CA ASN A 75 18.47 11.97 16.73
C ASN A 75 17.52 11.30 17.73
N LYS A 76 17.79 10.04 18.10
CA LYS A 76 16.99 9.21 19.04
C LYS A 76 15.53 9.03 18.61
N VAL A 77 15.25 9.08 17.30
CA VAL A 77 13.93 8.84 16.72
C VAL A 77 13.67 7.33 16.74
N LYS A 78 12.51 6.92 17.23
CA LYS A 78 12.07 5.53 17.14
C LYS A 78 11.39 5.27 15.81
N VAL A 79 11.56 4.07 15.24
CA VAL A 79 10.99 3.68 13.94
C VAL A 79 10.00 2.54 14.12
N ILE A 80 8.84 2.67 13.47
CA ILE A 80 7.82 1.62 13.42
C ILE A 80 7.56 1.30 11.95
N THR A 81 7.58 0.02 11.57
CA THR A 81 7.37 -0.34 10.16
C THR A 81 6.80 -1.74 9.98
N ASN A 82 5.98 -1.90 8.94
CA ASN A 82 5.49 -3.18 8.45
C ASN A 82 6.34 -3.76 7.29
N MET A 83 7.59 -3.27 7.12
CA MET A 83 8.54 -3.82 6.13
C MET A 83 8.90 -5.28 6.36
N GLY A 84 8.56 -5.86 7.52
CA GLY A 84 8.71 -7.28 7.80
C GLY A 84 7.88 -8.16 6.86
N ALA A 85 6.77 -7.64 6.35
CA ALA A 85 5.88 -8.33 5.42
C ALA A 85 5.58 -9.78 5.85
N ALA A 86 5.95 -10.79 5.08
CA ALA A 86 5.76 -12.20 5.41
C ALA A 86 6.86 -12.79 6.32
N ASN A 87 7.94 -12.03 6.59
CA ASN A 87 9.09 -12.53 7.35
C ASN A 87 9.73 -11.46 8.25
N PRO A 88 9.01 -10.97 9.28
CA PRO A 88 9.54 -9.95 10.19
C PRO A 88 10.82 -10.39 10.92
N VAL A 89 10.99 -11.70 11.16
CA VAL A 89 12.17 -12.26 11.83
C VAL A 89 13.42 -12.04 10.99
N SER A 90 13.41 -12.46 9.73
CA SER A 90 14.54 -12.26 8.82
C SER A 90 14.79 -10.78 8.55
N ALA A 91 13.74 -9.95 8.48
CA ALA A 91 13.88 -8.49 8.37
C ALA A 91 14.64 -7.90 9.56
N ALA A 92 14.32 -8.33 10.77
CA ALA A 92 15.02 -7.88 12.00
C ALA A 92 16.48 -8.34 12.01
N GLU A 93 16.75 -9.59 11.65
CA GLU A 93 18.12 -10.13 11.55
C GLU A 93 18.94 -9.37 10.51
N ARG A 94 18.36 -9.12 9.34
CA ARG A 94 18.99 -8.34 8.28
C ARG A 94 19.27 -6.90 8.71
N THR A 95 18.35 -6.29 9.44
CA THR A 95 18.55 -4.95 10.00
C THR A 95 19.69 -4.91 11.01
N CYS A 96 19.85 -5.94 11.86
CA CYS A 96 21.01 -6.08 12.75
C CYS A 96 22.34 -6.16 11.99
N GLU A 97 22.38 -6.90 10.89
CA GLU A 97 23.58 -7.01 10.05
C GLU A 97 23.96 -5.64 9.47
N ILE A 98 22.98 -4.89 8.97
CA ILE A 98 23.19 -3.55 8.41
C ILE A 98 23.67 -2.59 9.50
N ALA A 99 23.05 -2.61 10.69
CA ALA A 99 23.47 -1.78 11.81
C ALA A 99 24.93 -2.04 12.22
N ARG A 100 25.34 -3.32 12.32
CA ARG A 100 26.74 -3.70 12.62
C ARG A 100 27.70 -3.20 11.53
N LYS A 101 27.34 -3.36 10.25
CA LYS A 101 28.14 -2.87 9.09
C LYS A 101 28.33 -1.35 9.15
N LEU A 102 27.33 -0.61 9.62
CA LEU A 102 27.36 0.86 9.73
C LEU A 102 28.00 1.35 11.05
N GLY A 103 28.34 0.44 11.96
CA GLY A 103 28.85 0.79 13.30
C GLY A 103 27.79 1.44 14.20
N VAL A 104 26.52 1.19 13.94
CA VAL A 104 25.41 1.66 14.76
C VAL A 104 25.08 0.59 15.78
N GLY A 105 25.25 0.90 17.07
CA GLY A 105 24.98 0.00 18.19
C GLY A 105 24.00 0.58 19.20
N GLY A 106 23.63 -0.23 20.20
CA GLY A 106 22.70 0.16 21.26
C GLY A 106 21.23 0.21 20.79
N LEU A 107 20.91 -0.52 19.72
CA LEU A 107 19.54 -0.64 19.21
C LEU A 107 18.90 -1.93 19.74
N LYS A 108 17.69 -1.79 20.28
CA LYS A 108 16.77 -2.90 20.57
C LYS A 108 15.70 -2.95 19.50
N ILE A 109 15.78 -3.98 18.67
CA ILE A 109 14.88 -4.19 17.51
C ILE A 109 13.84 -5.22 17.91
N ALA A 110 12.57 -4.82 17.91
CA ALA A 110 11.45 -5.72 18.13
C ALA A 110 10.95 -6.28 16.79
N CYS A 111 10.59 -7.56 16.81
CA CYS A 111 9.94 -8.27 15.74
C CYS A 111 8.55 -8.68 16.23
N VAL A 112 7.50 -8.17 15.58
CA VAL A 112 6.10 -8.50 15.88
C VAL A 112 5.59 -9.47 14.82
N THR A 113 5.12 -10.65 15.30
CA THR A 113 4.58 -11.75 14.47
C THR A 113 3.25 -12.21 15.03
N GLY A 114 2.60 -13.17 14.38
CA GLY A 114 1.31 -13.77 14.80
C GLY A 114 0.17 -13.49 13.82
N ASP A 115 0.45 -12.74 12.76
CA ASP A 115 -0.49 -12.43 11.68
C ASP A 115 -0.64 -13.56 10.66
N ASP A 116 0.39 -14.41 10.50
CA ASP A 116 0.40 -15.52 9.54
C ASP A 116 -0.39 -16.72 10.11
N ILE A 117 -1.53 -17.03 9.49
CA ILE A 117 -2.40 -18.18 9.80
C ILE A 117 -2.53 -19.14 8.62
N THR A 118 -1.58 -19.11 7.69
CA THR A 118 -1.63 -19.94 6.47
C THR A 118 -1.80 -21.42 6.80
N ASP A 119 -1.06 -21.92 7.80
CA ASP A 119 -1.15 -23.33 8.23
C ASP A 119 -2.46 -23.67 8.98
N GLU A 120 -3.27 -22.66 9.31
CA GLU A 120 -4.52 -22.81 10.05
C GLU A 120 -5.79 -22.64 9.18
N LEU A 121 -5.63 -22.38 7.88
CA LEU A 121 -6.74 -22.08 6.96
C LEU A 121 -7.82 -23.17 6.90
N ASP A 122 -7.49 -24.42 7.16
CA ASP A 122 -8.46 -25.50 7.23
C ASP A 122 -9.56 -25.27 8.29
N LYS A 123 -9.28 -24.49 9.34
CA LYS A 123 -10.27 -24.11 10.36
C LYS A 123 -11.33 -23.14 9.80
N TYR A 124 -11.01 -22.43 8.73
CA TYR A 124 -11.81 -21.36 8.14
C TYR A 124 -12.33 -21.70 6.73
N GLU A 125 -12.24 -22.95 6.31
CA GLU A 125 -12.62 -23.40 4.96
C GLU A 125 -14.07 -23.09 4.55
N ASN A 126 -14.97 -22.94 5.54
CA ASN A 126 -16.37 -22.61 5.33
C ASN A 126 -16.69 -21.12 5.48
N GLU A 127 -15.68 -20.26 5.74
CA GLU A 127 -15.86 -18.82 5.75
C GLU A 127 -16.15 -18.31 4.33
N LYS A 128 -17.00 -17.28 4.27
CA LYS A 128 -17.34 -16.63 3.01
C LYS A 128 -16.26 -15.64 2.61
N VAL A 129 -15.84 -15.73 1.38
CA VAL A 129 -15.00 -14.72 0.72
C VAL A 129 -15.84 -13.45 0.54
N LEU A 130 -15.31 -12.33 0.99
CA LEU A 130 -16.01 -11.03 1.00
C LEU A 130 -16.32 -10.53 -0.40
N GLU A 131 -15.41 -10.73 -1.34
CA GLU A 131 -15.45 -10.16 -2.70
C GLU A 131 -16.48 -10.85 -3.60
N ASP A 132 -16.67 -12.16 -3.48
CA ASP A 132 -17.51 -12.95 -4.39
C ASP A 132 -18.56 -13.83 -3.69
N GLY A 133 -18.53 -13.90 -2.34
CA GLY A 133 -19.45 -14.70 -1.53
C GLY A 133 -19.26 -16.21 -1.63
N THR A 134 -18.25 -16.71 -2.35
CA THR A 134 -17.88 -18.13 -2.41
C THR A 134 -17.31 -18.60 -1.06
N LEU A 135 -17.19 -19.91 -0.86
CA LEU A 135 -16.54 -20.43 0.33
C LEU A 135 -15.03 -20.58 0.11
N LEU A 136 -14.22 -20.28 1.14
CA LEU A 136 -12.77 -20.34 1.05
C LEU A 136 -12.25 -21.68 0.54
N LYS A 137 -12.91 -22.81 0.90
CA LYS A 137 -12.56 -24.14 0.42
C LYS A 137 -12.57 -24.31 -1.11
N GLU A 138 -13.31 -23.46 -1.82
CA GLU A 138 -13.34 -23.49 -3.30
C GLU A 138 -12.02 -23.04 -3.93
N LYS A 139 -11.17 -22.35 -3.14
CA LYS A 139 -9.85 -21.89 -3.54
C LYS A 139 -8.69 -22.70 -2.90
N LYS A 140 -9.00 -23.76 -2.13
CA LYS A 140 -8.04 -24.51 -1.29
C LYS A 140 -6.75 -24.91 -2.01
N ASP A 141 -6.87 -25.44 -3.23
CA ASP A 141 -5.73 -25.99 -3.98
C ASP A 141 -4.77 -24.91 -4.54
N VAL A 142 -5.14 -23.64 -4.47
CA VAL A 142 -4.38 -22.52 -5.01
C VAL A 142 -3.95 -21.50 -3.95
N LEU A 143 -4.29 -21.73 -2.68
CA LEU A 143 -3.94 -20.84 -1.57
C LEU A 143 -2.42 -20.81 -1.35
N ILE A 144 -1.88 -19.65 -1.04
CA ILE A 144 -0.44 -19.43 -0.78
C ILE A 144 -0.15 -18.66 0.50
N SER A 145 -1.10 -17.88 0.99
CA SER A 145 -0.90 -17.06 2.20
C SER A 145 -2.20 -16.69 2.88
N ALA A 146 -2.16 -16.48 4.19
CA ALA A 146 -3.25 -15.87 4.94
C ALA A 146 -2.68 -15.04 6.08
N ASN A 147 -2.83 -13.73 6.00
CA ASN A 147 -2.30 -12.80 6.99
C ASN A 147 -3.43 -11.96 7.58
N VAL A 148 -3.55 -12.01 8.90
CA VAL A 148 -4.55 -11.27 9.67
C VAL A 148 -4.12 -9.83 9.84
N TYR A 149 -5.03 -8.89 9.60
CA TYR A 149 -4.82 -7.49 9.98
C TYR A 149 -4.80 -7.40 11.51
N MET A 150 -3.59 -7.37 12.09
CA MET A 150 -3.39 -7.21 13.52
C MET A 150 -3.57 -5.74 13.93
N GLY A 151 -3.88 -5.50 15.20
CA GLY A 151 -3.90 -4.16 15.79
C GLY A 151 -2.53 -3.70 16.30
N ALA A 152 -2.56 -2.62 17.07
CA ALA A 152 -1.38 -1.96 17.61
C ALA A 152 -0.80 -2.64 18.87
N GLU A 153 -1.46 -3.65 19.43
CA GLU A 153 -1.09 -4.27 20.71
C GLU A 153 0.37 -4.76 20.73
N GLY A 154 0.82 -5.43 19.64
CA GLY A 154 2.19 -5.91 19.52
C GLY A 154 3.22 -4.78 19.46
N ILE A 155 2.87 -3.67 18.78
CA ILE A 155 3.71 -2.48 18.69
C ILE A 155 3.82 -1.79 20.05
N THR A 156 2.69 -1.59 20.72
CA THR A 156 2.63 -0.99 22.06
C THR A 156 3.51 -1.78 23.04
N LYS A 157 3.33 -3.11 23.10
CA LYS A 157 4.13 -4.01 23.95
C LYS A 157 5.63 -3.92 23.63
N ALA A 158 5.99 -3.90 22.35
CA ALA A 158 7.39 -3.76 21.94
C ALA A 158 8.02 -2.46 22.46
N LEU A 159 7.27 -1.35 22.39
CA LEU A 159 7.71 -0.04 22.88
C LEU A 159 7.81 0.01 24.42
N GLU A 160 6.86 -0.58 25.14
CA GLU A 160 6.88 -0.71 26.60
C GLU A 160 8.11 -1.49 27.07
N GLU A 161 8.53 -2.50 26.32
CA GLU A 161 9.74 -3.27 26.58
C GLU A 161 11.03 -2.59 26.06
N GLY A 162 10.93 -1.34 25.55
CA GLY A 162 12.07 -0.47 25.25
C GLY A 162 12.63 -0.63 23.83
N ALA A 163 11.86 -1.09 22.87
CA ALA A 163 12.27 -1.13 21.46
C ALA A 163 12.59 0.27 20.91
N ASN A 164 13.65 0.36 20.11
CA ASN A 164 13.99 1.54 19.32
C ASN A 164 13.46 1.43 17.90
N LEU A 165 13.38 0.23 17.38
CA LEU A 165 12.84 -0.12 16.06
C LEU A 165 11.85 -1.27 16.22
N VAL A 166 10.64 -1.13 15.68
CA VAL A 166 9.62 -2.18 15.64
C VAL A 166 9.37 -2.58 14.20
N ILE A 167 9.58 -3.84 13.87
CA ILE A 167 9.34 -4.43 12.56
C ILE A 167 8.18 -5.41 12.69
N THR A 168 7.12 -5.20 11.93
CA THR A 168 5.92 -6.05 11.96
C THR A 168 5.69 -6.79 10.65
N GLY A 169 4.86 -7.84 10.69
CA GLY A 169 4.16 -8.38 9.54
C GLY A 169 2.92 -7.54 9.22
N ARG A 170 1.79 -8.21 8.87
CA ARG A 170 0.54 -7.52 8.55
C ARG A 170 -0.14 -6.98 9.82
N VAL A 171 -0.08 -5.69 9.97
CA VAL A 171 -0.92 -4.93 10.90
C VAL A 171 -1.79 -3.98 10.08
N SER A 172 -2.86 -3.43 10.66
CA SER A 172 -3.58 -2.33 10.01
C SER A 172 -2.68 -1.10 9.87
N ASP A 173 -2.84 -0.36 8.80
CA ASP A 173 -1.94 0.74 8.47
C ASP A 173 -1.94 1.84 9.56
N PRO A 174 -3.10 2.23 10.12
CA PRO A 174 -3.14 3.13 11.26
C PRO A 174 -2.46 2.60 12.53
N ALA A 175 -2.32 1.27 12.70
CA ALA A 175 -1.71 0.68 13.90
C ALA A 175 -0.26 1.12 14.10
N LEU A 176 0.47 1.43 13.01
CA LEU A 176 1.83 1.96 13.07
C LEU A 176 1.92 3.29 13.86
N THR A 177 0.84 4.08 13.82
CA THR A 177 0.72 5.36 14.55
C THR A 177 0.02 5.16 15.90
N ILE A 178 -0.99 4.29 15.96
CA ILE A 178 -1.75 4.02 17.19
C ILE A 178 -0.85 3.44 18.28
N GLY A 179 0.04 2.49 17.93
CA GLY A 179 0.95 1.86 18.88
C GLY A 179 1.81 2.85 19.69
N PRO A 180 2.54 3.77 19.03
CA PRO A 180 3.23 4.88 19.70
C PRO A 180 2.33 5.72 20.59
N LEU A 181 1.13 6.10 20.12
CA LEU A 181 0.23 6.97 20.89
C LEU A 181 -0.33 6.28 22.13
N VAL A 182 -0.70 5.00 22.02
CA VAL A 182 -1.13 4.19 23.18
C VAL A 182 0.01 4.05 24.19
N HIS A 183 1.23 3.77 23.72
CA HIS A 183 2.42 3.67 24.58
C HIS A 183 2.68 4.99 25.35
N GLU A 184 2.59 6.13 24.67
CA GLU A 184 2.98 7.42 25.22
C GLU A 184 1.93 8.07 26.13
N PHE A 185 0.65 7.80 25.89
CA PHE A 185 -0.46 8.41 26.61
C PHE A 185 -1.27 7.42 27.46
N GLY A 186 -1.06 6.12 27.30
CA GLY A 186 -1.83 5.09 28.03
C GLY A 186 -3.30 5.00 27.61
N TRP A 187 -3.64 5.41 26.38
CA TRP A 187 -5.01 5.36 25.90
C TRP A 187 -5.50 3.93 25.71
N ASN A 188 -6.77 3.72 26.03
CA ASN A 188 -7.49 2.50 25.70
C ASN A 188 -8.90 2.86 25.20
N ILE A 189 -9.53 1.92 24.53
CA ILE A 189 -10.79 2.18 23.82
C ILE A 189 -11.98 2.40 24.78
N ASP A 190 -11.94 1.77 25.95
CA ASP A 190 -13.05 1.80 26.91
C ASP A 190 -13.10 3.15 27.64
N ASP A 191 -11.93 3.67 28.04
CA ASP A 191 -11.84 4.92 28.83
C ASP A 191 -11.60 6.16 27.96
N ASN A 192 -11.03 5.98 26.74
CA ASN A 192 -10.58 7.09 25.89
C ASN A 192 -11.10 6.95 24.44
N PRO A 193 -12.41 6.79 24.19
CA PRO A 193 -12.94 6.54 22.84
C PRO A 193 -12.64 7.67 21.84
N ASP A 194 -12.68 8.93 22.26
CA ASP A 194 -12.37 10.06 21.40
C ASP A 194 -10.88 10.13 21.04
N GLN A 195 -9.99 9.88 22.02
CA GLN A 195 -8.54 9.83 21.76
C GLN A 195 -8.17 8.66 20.85
N MET A 196 -8.81 7.50 21.03
CA MET A 196 -8.60 6.35 20.13
C MET A 196 -9.12 6.64 18.72
N GLY A 197 -10.27 7.30 18.56
CA GLY A 197 -10.75 7.76 17.27
C GLY A 197 -9.79 8.75 16.60
N GLN A 198 -9.23 9.67 17.37
CA GLN A 198 -8.21 10.62 16.90
C GLN A 198 -6.89 9.91 16.52
N ALA A 199 -6.48 8.86 17.26
CA ALA A 199 -5.31 8.07 16.93
C ALA A 199 -5.48 7.31 15.59
N VAL A 200 -6.68 6.75 15.34
CA VAL A 200 -7.01 6.13 14.05
C VAL A 200 -6.96 7.17 12.92
N LEU A 201 -7.57 8.35 13.12
CA LEU A 201 -7.53 9.44 12.13
C LEU A 201 -6.09 9.90 11.85
N ALA A 202 -5.27 10.07 12.89
CA ALA A 202 -3.88 10.46 12.75
C ALA A 202 -3.09 9.42 11.94
N GLY A 203 -3.30 8.12 12.20
CA GLY A 203 -2.70 7.03 11.44
C GLY A 203 -3.14 7.05 9.98
N HIS A 204 -4.43 7.18 9.73
CA HIS A 204 -5.00 7.23 8.38
C HIS A 204 -4.51 8.44 7.55
N LEU A 205 -4.27 9.58 8.18
CA LEU A 205 -3.67 10.73 7.49
C LEU A 205 -2.17 10.59 7.21
N LEU A 206 -1.46 9.75 7.97
CA LEU A 206 -0.03 9.53 7.79
C LEU A 206 0.31 8.33 6.90
N GLU A 207 -0.53 7.30 6.86
CA GLU A 207 -0.21 6.01 6.22
C GLU A 207 0.14 6.12 4.73
N CYS A 208 -0.52 7.02 3.99
CA CYS A 208 -0.24 7.26 2.58
C CYS A 208 0.80 8.36 2.33
N ALA A 209 1.60 8.72 3.33
CA ALA A 209 2.70 9.69 3.27
C ALA A 209 2.35 10.95 2.46
N GLY A 210 2.92 11.11 1.28
CA GLY A 210 2.80 12.30 0.44
C GLY A 210 1.39 12.69 0.00
N GLN A 211 0.36 11.83 0.16
CA GLN A 211 -1.00 12.17 -0.26
C GLN A 211 -1.56 13.36 0.54
N VAL A 212 -1.44 13.35 1.87
CA VAL A 212 -1.94 14.45 2.70
C VAL A 212 -1.15 15.75 2.51
N THR A 213 0.04 15.68 1.91
CA THR A 213 0.85 16.84 1.53
C THR A 213 0.69 17.26 0.06
N GLY A 214 -0.33 16.74 -0.63
CA GLY A 214 -0.71 17.16 -1.98
C GLY A 214 -0.32 16.21 -3.10
N GLY A 215 0.35 15.10 -2.81
CA GLY A 215 0.51 14.00 -3.74
C GLY A 215 -0.85 13.39 -4.07
N TYR A 216 -1.08 13.03 -5.36
CA TYR A 216 -2.37 12.53 -5.84
C TYR A 216 -3.55 13.52 -5.76
N PHE A 217 -3.35 14.68 -5.10
CA PHE A 217 -4.32 15.77 -4.99
C PHE A 217 -4.21 16.76 -6.15
N ALA A 218 -2.98 16.98 -6.65
CA ALA A 218 -2.69 18.05 -7.60
C ALA A 218 -3.41 17.88 -8.95
N ASP A 219 -4.09 18.94 -9.39
CA ASP A 219 -4.70 19.08 -10.72
C ASP A 219 -4.40 20.50 -11.25
N PRO A 220 -3.43 20.66 -12.18
CA PRO A 220 -2.94 21.97 -12.61
C PRO A 220 -4.04 22.92 -13.05
N GLY A 221 -4.08 24.12 -12.47
CA GLY A 221 -5.09 25.14 -12.71
C GLY A 221 -6.39 25.00 -11.89
N TYR A 222 -6.55 23.89 -11.14
CA TYR A 222 -7.69 23.65 -10.24
C TYR A 222 -7.23 23.40 -8.80
N LYS A 223 -6.24 22.53 -8.63
CA LYS A 223 -5.65 22.16 -7.34
C LYS A 223 -4.13 22.25 -7.47
N ASP A 224 -3.62 23.46 -7.47
CA ASP A 224 -2.19 23.69 -7.61
C ASP A 224 -1.43 23.29 -6.35
N VAL A 225 -0.41 22.46 -6.51
CA VAL A 225 0.50 22.03 -5.43
C VAL A 225 1.93 22.37 -5.82
N PRO A 226 2.65 23.17 -5.01
CA PRO A 226 3.99 23.61 -5.36
C PRO A 226 5.01 22.48 -5.28
N ASP A 227 5.97 22.48 -6.19
CA ASP A 227 7.20 21.69 -6.12
C ASP A 227 7.00 20.18 -5.85
N LEU A 228 6.04 19.52 -6.50
CA LEU A 228 5.76 18.09 -6.34
C LEU A 228 6.99 17.19 -6.54
N TRP A 229 7.98 17.62 -7.29
CA TRP A 229 9.23 16.88 -7.52
C TRP A 229 10.09 16.71 -6.25
N LYS A 230 9.93 17.60 -5.26
CA LYS A 230 10.56 17.56 -3.93
C LYS A 230 9.51 17.49 -2.82
N LEU A 231 8.41 16.76 -3.05
CA LEU A 231 7.29 16.63 -2.12
C LEU A 231 7.80 16.23 -0.73
N GLY A 232 7.49 17.06 0.28
CA GLY A 232 7.76 16.72 1.67
C GLY A 232 6.70 15.76 2.23
N PHE A 233 7.11 14.79 3.04
CA PHE A 233 6.18 13.91 3.72
C PHE A 233 5.65 14.56 5.00
N PRO A 234 4.46 14.13 5.48
CA PRO A 234 3.81 14.74 6.62
C PRO A 234 4.43 14.34 7.94
N LEU A 235 4.22 15.21 8.92
CA LEU A 235 4.29 14.86 10.33
C LEU A 235 3.06 15.40 11.05
N ILE A 236 2.75 14.79 12.19
CA ILE A 236 1.74 15.30 13.12
C ILE A 236 2.40 15.69 14.44
N GLU A 237 1.81 16.70 15.10
CA GLU A 237 2.04 17.00 16.51
C GLU A 237 0.72 16.79 17.25
N ILE A 238 0.69 15.82 18.16
CA ILE A 238 -0.49 15.39 18.92
C ILE A 238 -0.26 15.52 20.41
N ASP A 239 -1.26 15.90 21.17
CA ASP A 239 -1.21 15.98 22.63
C ASP A 239 -2.18 15.02 23.31
N GLY A 240 -2.15 14.98 24.65
CA GLY A 240 -2.96 14.05 25.45
C GLY A 240 -4.48 14.22 25.32
N THR A 241 -4.97 15.28 24.64
CA THR A 241 -6.40 15.44 24.32
C THR A 241 -6.81 14.66 23.07
N GLY A 242 -5.83 14.18 22.29
CA GLY A 242 -6.03 13.55 21.01
C GLY A 242 -6.09 14.52 19.81
N ALA A 243 -6.27 15.80 20.06
CA ALA A 243 -6.29 16.78 19.00
C ALA A 243 -4.87 17.00 18.43
N PHE A 244 -4.72 17.01 17.10
CA PHE A 244 -3.40 17.07 16.47
C PHE A 244 -3.32 18.07 15.32
N THR A 245 -2.11 18.48 14.98
CA THR A 245 -1.80 19.33 13.84
C THR A 245 -1.01 18.53 12.80
N VAL A 246 -1.49 18.52 11.56
CA VAL A 246 -0.76 17.99 10.40
C VAL A 246 0.11 19.10 9.82
N THR A 247 1.36 18.80 9.53
CA THR A 247 2.30 19.73 8.89
C THR A 247 3.36 18.97 8.10
N LYS A 248 4.35 19.67 7.55
CA LYS A 248 5.49 19.10 6.81
C LYS A 248 6.75 19.91 7.08
N VAL A 249 7.90 19.43 6.65
CA VAL A 249 9.17 20.17 6.76
C VAL A 249 9.08 21.51 6.04
N GLU A 250 9.49 22.58 6.70
CA GLU A 250 9.55 23.92 6.11
C GLU A 250 10.48 23.95 4.88
N GLY A 251 10.03 24.58 3.81
CA GLY A 251 10.78 24.68 2.53
C GLY A 251 10.76 23.41 1.67
N SER A 252 10.18 22.30 2.13
CA SER A 252 9.87 21.16 1.25
C SER A 252 8.72 21.49 0.30
N GLY A 253 8.62 20.79 -0.83
CA GLY A 253 7.47 20.88 -1.75
C GLY A 253 6.18 20.33 -1.13
N GLY A 254 5.07 20.52 -1.82
CA GLY A 254 3.77 20.09 -1.34
C GLY A 254 2.96 21.16 -0.62
N LEU A 255 1.74 20.81 -0.25
CA LEU A 255 0.75 21.66 0.39
C LEU A 255 -0.01 20.87 1.45
N VAL A 256 -0.01 21.36 2.69
CA VAL A 256 -0.93 20.89 3.74
C VAL A 256 -2.06 21.89 3.91
N SER A 257 -3.25 21.50 3.52
CA SER A 257 -4.45 22.32 3.56
C SER A 257 -5.64 21.54 4.13
N VAL A 258 -6.71 22.26 4.45
CA VAL A 258 -7.98 21.63 4.85
C VAL A 258 -8.46 20.66 3.77
N ASP A 259 -8.25 20.97 2.49
CA ASP A 259 -8.73 20.15 1.39
C ASP A 259 -7.87 18.89 1.19
N THR A 260 -6.53 18.98 1.30
CA THR A 260 -5.67 17.78 1.25
C THR A 260 -5.95 16.84 2.42
N CYS A 261 -6.20 17.38 3.62
CA CYS A 261 -6.56 16.56 4.78
C CYS A 261 -7.94 15.90 4.63
N LYS A 262 -8.93 16.61 4.07
CA LYS A 262 -10.26 16.03 3.81
C LYS A 262 -10.21 14.93 2.74
N GLU A 263 -9.46 15.16 1.67
CA GLU A 263 -9.33 14.20 0.59
C GLU A 263 -8.66 12.93 1.09
N GLN A 264 -7.58 13.05 1.90
CA GLN A 264 -6.95 11.89 2.53
C GLN A 264 -7.88 11.22 3.56
N MET A 265 -8.63 11.97 4.36
CA MET A 265 -9.54 11.40 5.36
C MET A 265 -10.61 10.49 4.74
N ILE A 266 -11.10 10.80 3.55
CA ILE A 266 -12.12 9.99 2.87
C ILE A 266 -11.55 8.97 1.87
N TYR A 267 -10.24 8.96 1.69
CA TYR A 267 -9.57 8.03 0.77
C TYR A 267 -9.78 6.59 1.24
N GLU A 268 -10.25 5.72 0.32
CA GLU A 268 -10.55 4.30 0.59
C GLU A 268 -11.60 4.03 1.69
N ILE A 269 -12.34 5.04 2.15
CA ILE A 269 -13.36 4.88 3.18
C ILE A 269 -14.77 4.90 2.57
N HIS A 270 -15.49 3.77 2.67
CA HIS A 270 -16.87 3.66 2.20
C HIS A 270 -17.88 4.33 3.12
N ASN A 271 -17.66 4.24 4.44
CA ASN A 271 -18.55 4.79 5.44
C ASN A 271 -17.76 5.56 6.51
N PRO A 272 -17.74 6.89 6.46
CA PRO A 272 -17.02 7.70 7.45
C PRO A 272 -17.51 7.53 8.90
N LYS A 273 -18.72 6.99 9.11
CA LYS A 273 -19.24 6.70 10.44
C LYS A 273 -18.76 5.37 11.02
N ALA A 274 -18.14 4.52 10.22
CA ALA A 274 -17.73 3.19 10.62
C ALA A 274 -16.51 2.74 9.81
N TYR A 275 -15.38 3.37 10.03
CA TYR A 275 -14.10 2.90 9.49
C TYR A 275 -13.56 1.80 10.39
N LEU A 276 -13.58 0.58 9.88
CA LEU A 276 -13.22 -0.63 10.62
C LEU A 276 -11.69 -0.82 10.64
N THR A 277 -11.10 -0.75 11.82
CA THR A 277 -9.72 -1.18 12.07
C THR A 277 -9.70 -2.20 13.20
N PRO A 278 -8.66 -3.03 13.34
CA PRO A 278 -8.55 -3.93 14.49
C PRO A 278 -8.60 -3.22 15.84
N ASP A 279 -8.11 -1.99 15.90
CA ASP A 279 -8.01 -1.23 17.14
C ASP A 279 -9.34 -0.56 17.53
N ALA A 280 -10.12 -0.14 16.52
CA ALA A 280 -11.37 0.58 16.75
C ALA A 280 -12.26 0.62 15.50
N THR A 281 -13.56 0.77 15.67
CA THR A 281 -14.47 1.22 14.64
C THR A 281 -14.57 2.74 14.75
N ALA A 282 -13.80 3.45 13.94
CA ALA A 282 -13.71 4.91 14.02
C ALA A 282 -14.87 5.61 13.32
N ASP A 283 -15.31 6.73 13.88
CA ASP A 283 -16.31 7.64 13.33
C ASP A 283 -15.68 8.98 12.99
N PHE A 284 -15.55 9.26 11.70
CA PHE A 284 -14.99 10.49 11.15
C PHE A 284 -16.08 11.50 10.73
N SER A 285 -17.36 11.18 10.93
CA SER A 285 -18.47 12.01 10.45
C SER A 285 -18.56 13.41 11.09
N LYS A 286 -17.91 13.59 12.24
CA LYS A 286 -17.86 14.88 12.95
C LYS A 286 -16.47 15.53 12.93
N VAL A 287 -15.52 14.94 12.24
CA VAL A 287 -14.16 15.49 12.15
C VAL A 287 -14.18 16.89 11.58
N THR A 288 -13.42 17.76 12.20
CA THR A 288 -13.21 19.12 11.74
C THR A 288 -11.74 19.37 11.45
N PHE A 289 -11.48 20.01 10.30
CA PHE A 289 -10.17 20.51 9.93
C PHE A 289 -10.18 22.03 9.93
N ARG A 290 -9.17 22.64 10.52
CA ARG A 290 -9.01 24.09 10.57
C ARG A 290 -7.58 24.50 10.23
N GLN A 291 -7.42 25.33 9.20
CA GLN A 291 -6.12 25.93 8.90
C GLN A 291 -5.71 26.86 10.03
N ILE A 292 -4.55 26.62 10.64
CA ILE A 292 -4.04 27.42 11.77
C ILE A 292 -2.76 28.19 11.42
N GLY A 293 -2.13 27.85 10.31
CA GLY A 293 -0.94 28.48 9.75
C GLY A 293 -0.66 27.97 8.35
N GLU A 294 0.37 28.47 7.70
CA GLU A 294 0.82 27.96 6.42
C GLU A 294 1.27 26.51 6.58
N ASN A 295 0.71 25.58 5.77
CA ASN A 295 0.95 24.14 5.87
C ASN A 295 0.72 23.56 7.28
N GLN A 296 -0.23 24.13 8.04
CA GLN A 296 -0.59 23.64 9.38
C GLN A 296 -2.10 23.52 9.51
N VAL A 297 -2.59 22.29 9.64
CA VAL A 297 -4.03 21.99 9.75
C VAL A 297 -4.30 21.25 11.05
N ARG A 298 -5.16 21.85 11.90
CA ARG A 298 -5.64 21.23 13.12
C ARG A 298 -6.79 20.29 12.83
N ALA A 299 -6.70 19.04 13.34
CA ALA A 299 -7.71 17.98 13.22
C ALA A 299 -8.28 17.62 14.60
N GLU A 300 -9.62 17.57 14.71
CA GLU A 300 -10.34 17.33 15.97
C GLU A 300 -11.65 16.56 15.70
N HIS A 301 -12.22 15.95 16.75
CA HIS A 301 -13.57 15.37 16.83
C HIS A 301 -13.77 14.03 16.11
N ALA A 302 -12.71 13.25 15.82
CA ALA A 302 -12.89 11.84 15.56
C ALA A 302 -13.23 11.10 16.86
N THR A 303 -14.05 10.06 16.77
CA THR A 303 -14.42 9.20 17.91
C THR A 303 -14.49 7.73 17.47
N THR A 304 -14.89 6.82 18.34
CA THR A 304 -15.03 5.39 18.01
C THR A 304 -16.27 4.78 18.64
N HIS A 305 -16.77 3.69 18.06
CA HIS A 305 -17.87 2.86 18.54
C HIS A 305 -17.41 1.54 19.17
N GLY A 306 -16.14 1.43 19.57
CA GLY A 306 -15.57 0.21 20.13
C GLY A 306 -14.78 -0.60 19.10
N ARG A 307 -14.34 -1.79 19.49
CA ARG A 307 -13.56 -2.71 18.63
C ARG A 307 -14.49 -3.64 17.85
N PRO A 308 -14.17 -3.99 16.60
CA PRO A 308 -14.89 -5.06 15.90
C PRO A 308 -14.62 -6.42 16.54
N GLU A 309 -15.62 -7.32 16.50
CA GLU A 309 -15.53 -8.68 17.03
C GLU A 309 -14.67 -9.60 16.16
N THR A 310 -14.51 -9.25 14.89
CA THR A 310 -13.73 -10.02 13.90
C THR A 310 -12.59 -9.20 13.34
N LEU A 311 -11.58 -9.92 12.82
CA LEU A 311 -10.43 -9.35 12.11
C LEU A 311 -10.48 -9.77 10.64
N LYS A 312 -10.12 -8.85 9.74
CA LYS A 312 -9.94 -9.12 8.32
C LYS A 312 -8.68 -9.97 8.13
N VAL A 313 -8.77 -10.97 7.26
CA VAL A 313 -7.63 -11.77 6.80
C VAL A 313 -7.46 -11.54 5.30
N SER A 314 -6.26 -11.18 4.88
CA SER A 314 -5.88 -11.15 3.47
C SER A 314 -5.38 -12.53 3.07
N VAL A 315 -6.08 -13.17 2.14
CA VAL A 315 -5.76 -14.51 1.64
C VAL A 315 -5.25 -14.41 0.21
N GLY A 316 -3.98 -14.75 0.02
CA GLY A 316 -3.34 -14.78 -1.30
C GLY A 316 -3.52 -16.16 -1.98
N TYR A 317 -3.75 -16.15 -3.28
CA TYR A 317 -3.87 -17.37 -4.06
C TYR A 317 -3.31 -17.25 -5.48
N LYS A 318 -2.79 -18.37 -6.02
CA LYS A 318 -2.37 -18.44 -7.43
C LYS A 318 -3.61 -18.36 -8.30
N ASP A 319 -3.66 -17.36 -9.17
CA ASP A 319 -4.87 -17.11 -9.94
C ASP A 319 -4.73 -17.52 -11.39
N CYS A 320 -3.95 -16.77 -12.16
CA CYS A 320 -3.84 -16.97 -13.61
C CYS A 320 -2.49 -16.47 -14.14
N PHE A 321 -2.32 -16.62 -15.44
CA PHE A 321 -1.30 -15.91 -16.20
C PHE A 321 -1.97 -14.83 -17.06
N ILE A 322 -1.31 -13.68 -17.18
CA ILE A 322 -1.67 -12.63 -18.15
C ILE A 322 -0.58 -12.57 -19.19
N GLY A 323 -0.97 -12.82 -20.46
CA GLY A 323 -0.18 -12.48 -21.62
C GLY A 323 -0.61 -11.09 -22.10
N GLU A 324 0.36 -10.23 -22.32
CA GLU A 324 0.15 -8.84 -22.71
C GLU A 324 1.14 -8.41 -23.78
N GLY A 325 0.66 -7.64 -24.75
CA GLY A 325 1.52 -6.99 -25.72
C GLY A 325 0.98 -5.63 -26.11
N GLU A 326 1.87 -4.76 -26.53
CA GLU A 326 1.58 -3.41 -27.01
C GLU A 326 2.27 -3.17 -28.35
N ILE A 327 1.64 -2.37 -29.21
CA ILE A 327 2.23 -1.85 -30.45
C ILE A 327 1.62 -0.49 -30.79
N SER A 328 2.45 0.45 -31.22
CA SER A 328 2.02 1.82 -31.50
C SER A 328 1.94 2.13 -32.98
N TYR A 329 0.97 2.99 -33.34
CA TYR A 329 0.75 3.52 -34.69
C TYR A 329 0.69 5.06 -34.62
N GLY A 330 1.42 5.75 -35.49
CA GLY A 330 1.46 7.21 -35.52
C GLY A 330 1.00 7.79 -36.85
N GLY A 331 0.68 9.08 -36.84
CA GLY A 331 0.29 9.86 -38.02
C GLY A 331 -1.15 9.64 -38.51
N SER A 332 -1.45 10.07 -39.74
CA SER A 332 -2.78 9.93 -40.31
C SER A 332 -3.24 8.47 -40.30
N ASN A 333 -4.52 8.26 -39.99
CA ASN A 333 -5.15 6.94 -39.99
C ASN A 333 -4.59 5.95 -38.91
N CYS A 334 -3.92 6.47 -37.86
CA CYS A 334 -3.34 5.62 -36.80
C CYS A 334 -4.40 4.77 -36.08
N VAL A 335 -5.59 5.33 -35.80
CA VAL A 335 -6.66 4.61 -35.11
C VAL A 335 -7.18 3.45 -35.96
N ALA A 336 -7.48 3.66 -37.23
CA ALA A 336 -7.97 2.58 -38.11
C ALA A 336 -6.92 1.46 -38.30
N ARG A 337 -5.62 1.79 -38.26
CA ARG A 337 -4.55 0.77 -38.28
C ARG A 337 -4.51 -0.01 -36.98
N ALA A 338 -4.68 0.63 -35.83
CA ALA A 338 -4.77 -0.05 -34.55
C ALA A 338 -6.02 -0.94 -34.45
N GLU A 339 -7.17 -0.48 -34.99
CA GLU A 339 -8.39 -1.28 -35.07
C GLU A 339 -8.20 -2.52 -35.95
N LEU A 340 -7.56 -2.37 -37.12
CA LEU A 340 -7.22 -3.50 -37.97
C LEU A 340 -6.24 -4.47 -37.27
N ALA A 341 -5.27 -3.97 -36.49
CA ALA A 341 -4.37 -4.79 -35.73
C ALA A 341 -5.13 -5.60 -34.66
N ALA A 342 -6.08 -4.98 -33.96
CA ALA A 342 -6.93 -5.67 -32.99
C ALA A 342 -7.77 -6.79 -33.64
N GLU A 343 -8.37 -6.52 -34.80
CA GLU A 343 -9.12 -7.52 -35.59
C GLU A 343 -8.21 -8.70 -36.00
N ILE A 344 -6.98 -8.42 -36.43
CA ILE A 344 -6.01 -9.46 -36.77
C ILE A 344 -5.74 -10.35 -35.55
N LEU A 345 -5.51 -9.76 -34.38
CA LEU A 345 -5.25 -10.52 -33.14
C LEU A 345 -6.43 -11.40 -32.77
N GLU A 346 -7.66 -10.92 -32.82
CA GLU A 346 -8.87 -11.70 -32.52
C GLU A 346 -8.96 -12.94 -33.43
N LYS A 347 -8.80 -12.74 -34.74
CA LYS A 347 -8.82 -13.85 -35.71
C LYS A 347 -7.64 -14.80 -35.55
N ARG A 348 -6.48 -14.30 -35.15
CA ARG A 348 -5.29 -15.11 -34.88
C ARG A 348 -5.46 -15.99 -33.65
N ILE A 349 -6.07 -15.46 -32.58
CA ILE A 349 -6.41 -16.21 -31.36
C ILE A 349 -7.29 -17.41 -31.72
N GLU A 350 -8.37 -17.18 -32.50
CA GLU A 350 -9.25 -18.26 -32.99
C GLU A 350 -8.51 -19.28 -33.84
N LEU A 351 -7.76 -18.81 -34.85
CA LEU A 351 -7.05 -19.65 -35.80
C LEU A 351 -5.98 -20.54 -35.13
N THR A 352 -5.29 -20.02 -34.13
CA THR A 352 -4.19 -20.72 -33.44
C THR A 352 -4.65 -21.54 -32.25
N GLY A 353 -5.91 -21.40 -31.84
CA GLY A 353 -6.49 -22.11 -30.70
C GLY A 353 -5.90 -21.68 -29.37
N ILE A 354 -5.53 -20.40 -29.21
CA ILE A 354 -5.09 -19.84 -27.93
C ILE A 354 -6.28 -19.77 -26.99
N GLU A 355 -6.25 -20.52 -25.90
CA GLU A 355 -7.32 -20.57 -24.91
C GLU A 355 -7.16 -19.47 -23.88
N LEU A 356 -8.15 -18.54 -23.83
CA LEU A 356 -8.20 -17.41 -22.92
C LEU A 356 -9.53 -17.44 -22.15
N GLU A 357 -9.48 -17.18 -20.84
CA GLU A 357 -10.67 -16.98 -20.00
C GLU A 357 -11.31 -15.60 -20.29
N GLU A 358 -10.43 -14.61 -20.50
CA GLU A 358 -10.80 -13.23 -20.84
C GLU A 358 -9.80 -12.68 -21.85
N TYR A 359 -10.31 -11.87 -22.78
CA TYR A 359 -9.50 -11.14 -23.74
C TYR A 359 -9.94 -9.69 -23.82
N ARG A 360 -8.98 -8.77 -23.88
CA ARG A 360 -9.24 -7.34 -23.94
C ARG A 360 -8.25 -6.62 -24.84
N THR A 361 -8.78 -5.73 -25.66
CA THR A 361 -7.99 -4.71 -26.38
C THR A 361 -8.32 -3.32 -25.85
N ASP A 362 -7.29 -2.48 -25.75
CA ASP A 362 -7.37 -1.09 -25.39
C ASP A 362 -6.64 -0.24 -26.42
N PHE A 363 -7.22 0.88 -26.79
CA PHE A 363 -6.59 1.89 -27.65
C PHE A 363 -6.14 3.05 -26.75
N ILE A 364 -4.91 2.96 -26.25
CA ILE A 364 -4.32 3.96 -25.35
C ILE A 364 -4.13 5.27 -26.13
N GLY A 365 -4.64 6.36 -25.57
CA GLY A 365 -4.74 7.65 -26.22
C GLY A 365 -6.10 7.92 -26.87
N CYS A 366 -6.99 6.89 -26.96
CA CYS A 366 -8.34 7.03 -27.51
C CYS A 366 -9.43 6.69 -26.49
N ASN A 367 -9.47 5.42 -26.00
CA ASN A 367 -10.59 4.91 -25.23
C ASN A 367 -10.21 3.97 -24.07
N SER A 368 -8.94 3.83 -23.75
CA SER A 368 -8.46 2.83 -22.77
C SER A 368 -9.02 3.05 -21.35
N LEU A 369 -9.29 4.29 -20.95
CA LEU A 369 -9.80 4.60 -19.59
C LEU A 369 -11.33 4.50 -19.54
N TYR A 370 -12.04 5.16 -20.43
CA TYR A 370 -13.50 5.34 -20.35
C TYR A 370 -14.30 4.49 -21.33
N ARG A 371 -13.64 3.68 -22.16
CA ARG A 371 -14.27 2.94 -23.26
C ARG A 371 -14.98 3.89 -24.24
N ASP A 372 -15.52 3.33 -25.31
CA ASP A 372 -16.17 4.10 -26.37
C ASP A 372 -17.35 4.93 -25.90
N ALA A 373 -18.09 4.42 -24.90
CA ALA A 373 -19.32 5.07 -24.43
C ALA A 373 -19.10 6.51 -23.94
N ILE A 374 -17.99 6.75 -23.23
CA ILE A 374 -17.67 8.08 -22.68
C ILE A 374 -16.62 8.78 -23.56
N SER A 375 -15.61 8.04 -24.03
CA SER A 375 -14.52 8.65 -24.80
C SER A 375 -14.99 9.36 -26.07
N LYS A 376 -16.06 8.87 -26.74
CA LYS A 376 -16.64 9.52 -27.90
C LYS A 376 -17.35 10.84 -27.57
N GLU A 377 -17.85 11.00 -26.35
CA GLU A 377 -18.54 12.22 -25.91
C GLU A 377 -17.56 13.31 -25.48
N ILE A 378 -16.45 12.92 -24.77
CA ILE A 378 -15.49 13.86 -24.22
C ILE A 378 -14.25 14.07 -25.10
N GLY A 379 -14.03 13.21 -26.09
CA GLY A 379 -12.86 13.25 -26.96
C GLY A 379 -12.87 14.48 -27.87
N SER A 380 -11.78 15.24 -27.90
CA SER A 380 -11.65 16.52 -28.60
C SER A 380 -10.98 16.45 -29.97
N GLY A 381 -10.92 15.30 -30.63
CA GLY A 381 -10.31 15.19 -31.94
C GLY A 381 -9.72 13.82 -32.28
N THR A 382 -9.22 13.70 -33.55
CA THR A 382 -8.51 12.48 -33.96
C THR A 382 -7.09 12.49 -33.36
N PRO A 383 -6.69 11.46 -32.61
CA PRO A 383 -5.33 11.37 -32.07
C PRO A 383 -4.30 11.29 -33.21
N CYS A 384 -3.11 11.85 -32.98
CA CYS A 384 -1.99 11.74 -33.93
C CYS A 384 -1.17 10.44 -33.74
N GLU A 385 -1.40 9.74 -32.64
CA GLU A 385 -0.81 8.44 -32.32
C GLU A 385 -1.74 7.63 -31.41
N VAL A 386 -1.63 6.32 -31.44
CA VAL A 386 -2.37 5.40 -30.59
C VAL A 386 -1.50 4.17 -30.30
N CYS A 387 -1.55 3.69 -29.06
CA CYS A 387 -0.95 2.42 -28.70
C CYS A 387 -2.06 1.38 -28.54
N LEU A 388 -2.04 0.32 -29.35
CA LEU A 388 -2.86 -0.87 -29.14
C LEU A 388 -2.23 -1.69 -28.04
N ARG A 389 -2.97 -1.94 -26.97
CA ARG A 389 -2.65 -2.93 -25.94
C ARG A 389 -3.63 -4.09 -26.05
N ALA A 390 -3.11 -5.30 -26.15
CA ALA A 390 -3.90 -6.52 -26.08
C ALA A 390 -3.46 -7.35 -24.86
N ALA A 391 -4.42 -7.78 -24.06
CA ALA A 391 -4.16 -8.58 -22.88
C ALA A 391 -5.15 -9.73 -22.77
N GLY A 392 -4.68 -10.90 -22.34
CA GLY A 392 -5.51 -12.09 -22.15
C GLY A 392 -5.16 -12.82 -20.87
N ARG A 393 -6.20 -13.24 -20.16
CA ARG A 393 -6.14 -14.05 -18.95
C ARG A 393 -6.27 -15.53 -19.30
N THR A 394 -5.42 -16.37 -18.74
CA THR A 394 -5.44 -17.81 -18.99
C THR A 394 -4.86 -18.60 -17.80
N LYS A 395 -5.26 -19.88 -17.66
CA LYS A 395 -4.65 -20.78 -16.67
C LYS A 395 -3.32 -21.39 -17.16
N ASP A 396 -3.05 -21.34 -18.46
CA ASP A 396 -1.81 -21.90 -19.03
C ASP A 396 -0.85 -20.79 -19.46
N ARG A 397 0.34 -20.77 -18.83
CA ARG A 397 1.42 -19.85 -19.17
C ARG A 397 1.80 -19.89 -20.66
N LYS A 398 1.68 -21.04 -21.32
CA LYS A 398 1.97 -21.18 -22.75
C LYS A 398 1.02 -20.30 -23.58
N ASN A 399 -0.27 -20.31 -23.29
CA ASN A 399 -1.24 -19.49 -23.97
C ASN A 399 -0.98 -17.98 -23.77
N ALA A 400 -0.56 -17.57 -22.56
CA ALA A 400 -0.14 -16.20 -22.28
C ALA A 400 1.09 -15.79 -23.13
N VAL A 401 2.08 -16.67 -23.29
CA VAL A 401 3.26 -16.45 -24.14
C VAL A 401 2.85 -16.35 -25.63
N LEU A 402 1.95 -17.22 -26.07
CA LEU A 402 1.50 -17.23 -27.48
C LEU A 402 0.77 -15.93 -27.82
N LEU A 403 -0.14 -15.46 -26.95
CA LEU A 403 -0.82 -14.18 -27.14
C LEU A 403 0.17 -13.02 -27.25
N ALA A 404 1.13 -12.94 -26.32
CA ALA A 404 2.14 -11.88 -26.32
C ALA A 404 2.98 -11.90 -27.62
N ASN A 405 3.30 -13.08 -28.14
CA ASN A 405 3.99 -13.25 -29.41
C ASN A 405 3.17 -12.85 -30.63
N GLU A 406 1.84 -13.07 -30.63
CA GLU A 406 0.97 -12.61 -31.72
C GLU A 406 0.98 -11.09 -31.84
N VAL A 407 1.05 -10.35 -30.71
CA VAL A 407 1.20 -8.89 -30.76
C VAL A 407 2.55 -8.47 -31.35
N GLU A 408 3.63 -9.09 -30.96
CA GLU A 408 4.97 -8.81 -31.55
C GLU A 408 5.02 -9.14 -33.04
N ALA A 409 4.34 -10.20 -33.46
CA ALA A 409 4.28 -10.61 -34.86
C ALA A 409 3.62 -9.55 -35.79
N LEU A 410 2.85 -8.61 -35.25
CA LEU A 410 2.29 -7.48 -36.01
C LEU A 410 3.34 -6.57 -36.62
N TYR A 411 4.60 -6.63 -36.22
CA TYR A 411 5.70 -5.90 -36.86
C TYR A 411 5.80 -6.19 -38.37
N THR A 412 5.58 -7.45 -38.74
CA THR A 412 5.69 -7.89 -40.15
C THR A 412 4.40 -8.42 -40.72
N ASN A 413 3.43 -8.79 -39.85
CA ASN A 413 2.16 -9.39 -40.25
C ASN A 413 0.94 -8.49 -39.95
N GLY A 414 1.18 -7.27 -39.48
CA GLY A 414 0.16 -6.29 -39.12
C GLY A 414 0.04 -5.13 -40.12
N PRO A 415 -0.75 -4.11 -39.74
CA PRO A 415 -0.88 -2.89 -40.53
C PRO A 415 0.45 -2.13 -40.69
N ALA A 416 0.52 -1.27 -41.70
CA ALA A 416 1.72 -0.49 -42.02
C ALA A 416 2.15 0.44 -40.85
N GLY A 417 3.45 0.50 -40.57
CA GLY A 417 4.04 1.49 -39.70
C GLY A 417 3.81 1.23 -38.20
N GLY A 418 3.54 -0.02 -37.78
CA GLY A 418 3.56 -0.43 -36.39
C GLY A 418 4.98 -0.36 -35.81
N GLY A 419 5.12 0.14 -34.58
CA GLY A 419 6.39 0.30 -33.92
C GLY A 419 6.32 0.23 -32.40
N GLY A 420 7.47 0.06 -31.75
CA GLY A 420 7.56 0.05 -30.29
C GLY A 420 6.88 -1.15 -29.63
N ALA A 421 6.81 -2.31 -30.32
CA ALA A 421 6.17 -3.48 -29.72
C ALA A 421 6.90 -3.95 -28.47
N VAL A 422 6.13 -4.17 -27.39
CA VAL A 422 6.58 -4.78 -26.15
C VAL A 422 5.67 -5.93 -25.80
N LYS A 423 6.19 -6.91 -25.08
CA LYS A 423 5.40 -8.05 -24.58
C LYS A 423 5.78 -8.39 -23.14
N ARG A 424 4.77 -8.87 -22.40
CA ARG A 424 4.93 -9.30 -21.01
C ARG A 424 4.10 -10.55 -20.76
N VAL A 425 4.61 -11.41 -19.89
CA VAL A 425 3.85 -12.52 -19.31
C VAL A 425 4.04 -12.46 -17.80
N SER A 426 2.92 -12.37 -17.10
CA SER A 426 2.90 -12.25 -15.63
C SER A 426 2.11 -13.39 -15.02
N GLU A 427 2.66 -14.03 -13.99
CA GLU A 427 1.88 -14.86 -13.08
C GLU A 427 1.17 -13.94 -12.08
N ILE A 428 -0.11 -14.13 -11.90
CA ILE A 428 -0.95 -13.28 -11.06
C ILE A 428 -1.23 -13.99 -9.74
N VAL A 429 -0.84 -13.32 -8.67
CA VAL A 429 -1.32 -13.59 -7.32
C VAL A 429 -2.48 -12.66 -7.06
N SER A 430 -3.65 -13.24 -6.86
CA SER A 430 -4.85 -12.53 -6.45
C SER A 430 -5.03 -12.63 -4.94
N VAL A 431 -5.80 -11.70 -4.38
CA VAL A 431 -6.14 -11.69 -2.96
C VAL A 431 -7.65 -11.70 -2.79
N CYS A 432 -8.09 -12.34 -1.74
CA CYS A 432 -9.46 -12.25 -1.26
C CYS A 432 -9.46 -12.08 0.25
N SER A 433 -10.61 -11.70 0.80
CA SER A 433 -10.73 -11.41 2.22
C SER A 433 -11.74 -12.34 2.89
N ILE A 434 -11.41 -12.79 4.10
CA ILE A 434 -12.35 -13.45 5.02
C ILE A 434 -12.29 -12.73 6.37
N PHE A 435 -13.23 -13.02 7.25
CA PHE A 435 -13.19 -12.58 8.64
C PHE A 435 -12.98 -13.76 9.57
N VAL A 436 -12.15 -13.55 10.59
CA VAL A 436 -11.93 -14.52 11.67
C VAL A 436 -12.25 -13.88 13.02
N PRO A 437 -12.62 -14.65 14.06
CA PRO A 437 -12.77 -14.11 15.41
C PRO A 437 -11.49 -13.42 15.88
N ARG A 438 -11.63 -12.34 16.63
CA ARG A 438 -10.48 -11.55 17.15
C ARG A 438 -9.52 -12.38 17.98
N ASP A 439 -10.03 -13.32 18.77
CA ASP A 439 -9.26 -14.22 19.64
C ASP A 439 -8.57 -15.38 18.90
N ALA A 440 -8.76 -15.47 17.59
CA ALA A 440 -8.08 -16.46 16.76
C ALA A 440 -6.56 -16.24 16.66
N VAL A 441 -6.09 -15.03 16.93
CA VAL A 441 -4.68 -14.64 16.79
C VAL A 441 -4.19 -13.81 17.97
N GLU A 442 -2.90 -13.93 18.25
CA GLU A 442 -2.22 -13.17 19.28
C GLU A 442 -0.88 -12.64 18.75
N ALA A 443 -0.60 -11.35 19.02
CA ALA A 443 0.66 -10.75 18.68
C ALA A 443 1.80 -11.28 19.55
N LYS A 444 2.86 -11.77 18.90
CA LYS A 444 4.09 -12.27 19.56
C LYS A 444 5.21 -11.28 19.30
N VAL A 445 5.90 -10.88 20.38
CA VAL A 445 7.02 -9.94 20.31
C VAL A 445 8.32 -10.65 20.71
N THR A 446 9.31 -10.56 19.83
CA THR A 446 10.68 -11.04 20.09
C THR A 446 11.67 -9.93 19.81
N PHE A 447 12.88 -10.03 20.35
CA PHE A 447 13.86 -8.96 20.25
C PHE A 447 15.18 -9.43 19.66
N ARG A 448 15.88 -8.48 19.03
CA ARG A 448 17.27 -8.55 18.63
C ARG A 448 18.00 -7.31 19.15
N GLU A 449 19.26 -7.46 19.50
CA GLU A 449 20.09 -6.35 20.00
C GLU A 449 21.35 -6.20 19.15
N VAL A 450 21.77 -4.94 18.97
CA VAL A 450 22.97 -4.58 18.19
C VAL A 450 23.87 -3.67 19.03
#